data_917fc10cca3153228a1de35f46113c34
#
_entry.id   917fc10cca3153228a1de35f46113c34
#
_cell.length_a   1.000
_cell.length_b   1.000
_cell.length_c   1.000
_cell.angle_alpha   90.00
_cell.angle_beta   90.00
_cell.angle_gamma   90.00
#
_symmetry.space_group_name_H-M   'P 1'
#
loop_
_entity.id
_entity.type
_entity.pdbx_description
1 polymer ?
#
loop_
_entity_poly.entity_id
_entity_poly.type
_entity_poly.pdbx_seq_one_letter_code
_entity_poly.pdbx_strand_id
1 'polypeptide(L)'
;MITSTTDPQPADFADVRATNLAVVLRFVREHAPCSRADIAASTGLNKATVSSLVADLIDRRLVRETGLTENRVGRPATMLVLDGSPYAAIGVEINVDYVTAVAVDLSGERLLSWRRSFPGATTTAAQAVATVAAIVRRVVNRMTKEERQVLGLAVGVPGLVGADGTVRIAPNLGWRDADLCGDLTKALRDPGFPVQVDNDANLAALAEHRFGSRAGTANLVYLTGEIGVGAGVVLDGRLRRGGQGYGGEIGHIQLDPLGAECRCGRLGCLEAVAGIGAVL
;
A
#
# COMPACT_ATOMS: atom_id res chain seq x y z
N MET A 1 15.10 4.64 28.64
CA MET A 1 16.47 4.35 28.20
C MET A 1 16.66 2.85 28.17
N ILE A 2 16.38 2.17 27.03
CA ILE A 2 16.94 0.86 26.69
C ILE A 2 17.03 0.84 25.18
N THR A 3 18.19 1.21 24.66
CA THR A 3 18.61 0.95 23.29
C THR A 3 19.00 -0.51 23.22
N SER A 4 18.17 -1.36 22.65
CA SER A 4 18.61 -2.68 22.23
C SER A 4 19.48 -2.50 20.99
N THR A 5 20.77 -2.33 21.21
CA THR A 5 21.79 -2.55 20.18
C THR A 5 21.82 -4.04 19.92
N THR A 6 21.11 -4.48 18.89
CA THR A 6 21.37 -5.80 18.31
C THR A 6 22.75 -5.71 17.70
N ASP A 7 23.73 -6.41 18.24
CA ASP A 7 25.06 -6.54 17.64
C ASP A 7 24.89 -6.99 16.17
N PRO A 8 25.63 -6.37 15.22
CA PRO A 8 25.55 -6.75 13.82
C PRO A 8 26.00 -8.21 13.68
N GLN A 9 25.05 -9.08 13.41
CA GLN A 9 25.34 -10.47 13.04
C GLN A 9 25.95 -10.47 11.64
N PRO A 10 26.97 -11.28 11.36
CA PRO A 10 27.47 -11.44 9.99
C PRO A 10 26.32 -11.91 9.08
N ALA A 11 26.09 -11.18 7.98
CA ALA A 11 25.12 -11.60 6.98
C ALA A 11 25.56 -12.98 6.41
N ASP A 12 24.69 -13.97 6.50
CA ASP A 12 24.97 -15.23 5.85
C ASP A 12 24.79 -15.14 4.33
N PHE A 13 25.20 -16.18 3.60
CA PHE A 13 25.12 -16.19 2.14
C PHE A 13 23.66 -16.11 1.64
N ALA A 14 22.69 -16.63 2.40
CA ALA A 14 21.28 -16.59 2.09
C ALA A 14 20.72 -15.16 2.21
N ASP A 15 21.13 -14.41 3.25
CA ASP A 15 20.74 -13.02 3.47
C ASP A 15 21.27 -12.10 2.36
N VAL A 16 22.53 -12.30 1.95
CA VAL A 16 23.12 -11.56 0.83
C VAL A 16 22.37 -11.87 -0.47
N ARG A 17 22.03 -13.14 -0.71
CA ARG A 17 21.26 -13.54 -1.90
C ARG A 17 19.85 -12.93 -1.88
N ALA A 18 19.13 -12.98 -0.76
CA ALA A 18 17.81 -12.40 -0.60
C ALA A 18 17.82 -10.87 -0.85
N THR A 19 18.83 -10.18 -0.31
CA THR A 19 19.04 -8.74 -0.54
C THR A 19 19.27 -8.45 -2.02
N ASN A 20 20.13 -9.22 -2.69
CA ASN A 20 20.40 -9.03 -4.11
C ASN A 20 19.17 -9.34 -4.99
N LEU A 21 18.38 -10.38 -4.65
CA LEU A 21 17.10 -10.65 -5.32
C LEU A 21 16.14 -9.43 -5.21
N ALA A 22 16.04 -8.85 -4.02
CA ALA A 22 15.21 -7.67 -3.80
C ALA A 22 15.69 -6.45 -4.60
N VAL A 23 17.02 -6.26 -4.72
CA VAL A 23 17.62 -5.19 -5.53
C VAL A 23 17.28 -5.39 -7.01
N VAL A 24 17.47 -6.61 -7.55
CA VAL A 24 17.17 -6.91 -8.95
C VAL A 24 15.66 -6.78 -9.24
N LEU A 25 14.80 -7.32 -8.39
CA LEU A 25 13.35 -7.21 -8.56
C LEU A 25 12.86 -5.76 -8.52
N ARG A 26 13.43 -4.95 -7.61
CA ARG A 26 13.14 -3.50 -7.54
C ARG A 26 13.54 -2.81 -8.82
N PHE A 27 14.74 -3.10 -9.36
CA PHE A 27 15.19 -2.51 -10.61
C PHE A 27 14.25 -2.85 -11.76
N VAL A 28 13.85 -4.13 -11.90
CA VAL A 28 12.88 -4.53 -12.93
C VAL A 28 11.56 -3.78 -12.76
N ARG A 29 11.04 -3.68 -11.53
CA ARG A 29 9.80 -2.94 -11.27
C ARG A 29 9.86 -1.47 -11.70
N GLU A 30 11.00 -0.82 -11.52
CA GLU A 30 11.16 0.64 -11.74
C GLU A 30 11.58 0.98 -13.18
N HIS A 31 12.17 0.02 -13.92
CA HIS A 31 12.79 0.26 -15.21
C HIS A 31 12.34 -0.71 -16.32
N ALA A 32 11.29 -1.50 -16.07
CA ALA A 32 10.80 -2.42 -17.10
C ALA A 32 10.21 -1.66 -18.31
N PRO A 33 10.44 -2.18 -19.54
CA PRO A 33 11.22 -3.34 -19.88
C PRO A 33 12.74 -3.08 -19.85
N CYS A 34 13.51 -3.97 -19.21
CA CYS A 34 14.96 -3.83 -19.05
C CYS A 34 15.70 -5.14 -19.33
N SER A 35 16.99 -5.06 -19.70
CA SER A 35 17.83 -6.23 -19.94
C SER A 35 18.68 -6.61 -18.71
N ARG A 36 19.21 -7.84 -18.69
CA ARG A 36 20.19 -8.27 -17.68
C ARG A 36 21.43 -7.37 -17.66
N ALA A 37 21.81 -6.80 -18.81
CA ALA A 37 22.93 -5.88 -18.91
C ALA A 37 22.64 -4.54 -18.23
N ASP A 38 21.41 -4.01 -18.39
CA ASP A 38 20.98 -2.79 -17.72
C ASP A 38 20.97 -2.97 -16.19
N ILE A 39 20.48 -4.12 -15.72
CA ILE A 39 20.51 -4.48 -14.29
C ILE A 39 21.95 -4.51 -13.76
N ALA A 40 22.87 -5.21 -14.46
CA ALA A 40 24.26 -5.31 -14.04
C ALA A 40 24.96 -3.94 -14.00
N ALA A 41 24.73 -3.11 -15.01
CA ALA A 41 25.31 -1.76 -15.11
C ALA A 41 24.83 -0.84 -13.97
N SER A 42 23.54 -0.92 -13.62
CA SER A 42 22.95 -0.02 -12.61
C SER A 42 23.20 -0.49 -11.17
N THR A 43 23.17 -1.81 -10.93
CA THR A 43 23.29 -2.36 -9.57
C THR A 43 24.73 -2.63 -9.14
N GLY A 44 25.69 -2.62 -10.08
CA GLY A 44 27.09 -3.00 -9.82
C GLY A 44 27.31 -4.51 -9.63
N LEU A 45 26.26 -5.33 -9.75
CA LEU A 45 26.37 -6.78 -9.69
C LEU A 45 27.05 -7.33 -10.97
N ASN A 46 27.89 -8.36 -10.83
CA ASN A 46 28.45 -8.99 -11.99
C ASN A 46 27.41 -9.74 -12.84
N LYS A 47 27.67 -9.90 -14.14
CA LYS A 47 26.73 -10.49 -15.11
C LYS A 47 26.30 -11.92 -14.76
N ALA A 48 27.18 -12.72 -14.18
CA ALA A 48 26.86 -14.11 -13.79
C ALA A 48 25.88 -14.11 -12.61
N THR A 49 26.12 -13.25 -11.61
CA THR A 49 25.20 -13.05 -10.47
C THR A 49 23.83 -12.58 -10.94
N VAL A 50 23.77 -11.56 -11.80
CA VAL A 50 22.48 -11.07 -12.35
C VAL A 50 21.75 -12.19 -13.08
N SER A 51 22.45 -12.97 -13.91
CA SER A 51 21.83 -14.08 -14.65
C SER A 51 21.24 -15.13 -13.71
N SER A 52 21.96 -15.50 -12.64
CA SER A 52 21.48 -16.44 -11.62
C SER A 52 20.26 -15.90 -10.84
N LEU A 53 20.29 -14.61 -10.46
CA LEU A 53 19.19 -13.99 -9.72
C LEU A 53 17.94 -13.82 -10.60
N VAL A 54 18.12 -13.45 -11.87
CA VAL A 54 16.99 -13.35 -12.83
C VAL A 54 16.38 -14.72 -13.08
N ALA A 55 17.18 -15.78 -13.21
CA ALA A 55 16.65 -17.14 -13.34
C ALA A 55 15.80 -17.53 -12.11
N ASP A 56 16.27 -17.26 -10.90
CA ASP A 56 15.51 -17.50 -9.65
C ASP A 56 14.18 -16.69 -9.64
N LEU A 57 14.20 -15.43 -10.10
CA LEU A 57 12.99 -14.61 -10.19
C LEU A 57 12.00 -15.12 -11.24
N ILE A 58 12.49 -15.67 -12.35
CA ILE A 58 11.67 -16.31 -13.39
C ILE A 58 11.06 -17.60 -12.86
N ASP A 59 11.85 -18.46 -12.20
CA ASP A 59 11.37 -19.71 -11.60
C ASP A 59 10.27 -19.45 -10.55
N ARG A 60 10.38 -18.35 -9.81
CA ARG A 60 9.35 -17.88 -8.88
C ARG A 60 8.18 -17.16 -9.56
N ARG A 61 8.22 -17.00 -10.87
CA ARG A 61 7.23 -16.28 -11.67
C ARG A 61 6.99 -14.82 -11.19
N LEU A 62 8.04 -14.16 -10.69
CA LEU A 62 8.04 -12.73 -10.33
C LEU A 62 8.43 -11.85 -11.53
N VAL A 63 9.23 -12.40 -12.44
CA VAL A 63 9.72 -11.75 -13.66
C VAL A 63 9.50 -12.71 -14.83
N ARG A 64 9.22 -12.16 -15.98
CA ARG A 64 9.17 -12.94 -17.24
C ARG A 64 9.96 -12.25 -18.33
N GLU A 65 10.40 -13.05 -19.29
CA GLU A 65 11.02 -12.56 -20.51
C GLU A 65 9.96 -12.10 -21.50
N THR A 66 10.26 -10.99 -22.18
CA THR A 66 9.51 -10.52 -23.35
C THR A 66 10.38 -10.65 -24.59
N GLY A 67 9.81 -10.39 -25.78
CA GLY A 67 10.55 -10.47 -27.04
C GLY A 67 11.81 -9.61 -27.07
N LEU A 68 12.61 -9.79 -28.10
CA LEU A 68 13.85 -9.07 -28.34
C LEU A 68 13.55 -7.60 -28.70
N THR A 69 14.38 -6.69 -28.21
CA THR A 69 14.31 -5.28 -28.65
C THR A 69 15.05 -5.12 -29.98
N GLU A 70 14.34 -4.68 -31.02
CA GLU A 70 14.90 -4.53 -32.37
C GLU A 70 15.75 -3.26 -32.58
N ASN A 71 15.76 -2.30 -31.64
CA ASN A 71 16.28 -0.94 -31.87
C ASN A 71 17.52 -0.53 -31.04
N ARG A 72 18.31 -1.46 -30.48
CA ARG A 72 19.60 -1.13 -29.87
C ARG A 72 20.77 -1.59 -30.75
N VAL A 73 21.77 -0.72 -30.96
CA VAL A 73 23.03 -1.09 -31.60
C VAL A 73 23.71 -2.19 -30.78
N GLY A 74 23.84 -3.40 -31.34
CA GLY A 74 24.43 -4.55 -30.68
C GLY A 74 23.58 -5.82 -30.83
N ARG A 75 24.00 -6.91 -30.12
CA ARG A 75 23.24 -8.17 -30.11
C ARG A 75 21.87 -7.95 -29.45
N PRO A 76 20.77 -8.38 -30.08
CA PRO A 76 19.44 -8.28 -29.50
C PRO A 76 19.40 -8.85 -28.07
N ALA A 77 18.85 -8.10 -27.13
CA ALA A 77 18.76 -8.51 -25.74
C ALA A 77 17.32 -8.91 -25.40
N THR A 78 17.16 -10.01 -24.69
CA THR A 78 15.87 -10.42 -24.11
C THR A 78 15.52 -9.44 -22.98
N MET A 79 14.33 -8.84 -23.07
CA MET A 79 13.85 -7.87 -22.10
C MET A 79 13.07 -8.57 -20.98
N LEU A 80 13.13 -7.99 -19.81
CA LEU A 80 12.51 -8.47 -18.59
C LEU A 80 11.42 -7.49 -18.13
N VAL A 81 10.29 -8.04 -17.71
CA VAL A 81 9.18 -7.31 -17.08
C VAL A 81 8.68 -8.10 -15.86
N LEU A 82 7.92 -7.46 -14.97
CA LEU A 82 7.22 -8.18 -13.92
C LEU A 82 6.23 -9.19 -14.53
N ASP A 83 6.10 -10.37 -13.91
CA ASP A 83 5.06 -11.32 -14.27
C ASP A 83 3.79 -11.03 -13.44
N GLY A 84 2.80 -10.40 -14.07
CA GLY A 84 1.52 -10.07 -13.43
C GLY A 84 0.60 -11.29 -13.23
N SER A 85 0.90 -12.45 -13.87
CA SER A 85 -0.07 -13.52 -13.95
C SER A 85 -0.31 -14.31 -12.67
N PRO A 86 0.70 -14.65 -11.80
CA PRO A 86 0.49 -15.62 -10.73
C PRO A 86 0.09 -15.02 -9.39
N TYR A 87 0.17 -13.71 -9.24
CA TYR A 87 0.00 -13.05 -7.95
C TYR A 87 -1.06 -11.96 -8.00
N ALA A 88 -1.71 -11.73 -6.86
CA ALA A 88 -2.64 -10.62 -6.66
C ALA A 88 -2.46 -9.99 -5.28
N ALA A 89 -2.67 -8.69 -5.17
CA ALA A 89 -2.83 -7.97 -3.91
C ALA A 89 -4.24 -7.41 -3.82
N ILE A 90 -4.81 -7.40 -2.62
CA ILE A 90 -6.18 -6.92 -2.38
C ILE A 90 -6.10 -5.62 -1.58
N GLY A 91 -6.79 -4.59 -2.06
CA GLY A 91 -7.04 -3.34 -1.34
C GLY A 91 -8.53 -3.21 -1.01
N VAL A 92 -8.84 -2.78 0.19
CA VAL A 92 -10.20 -2.42 0.60
C VAL A 92 -10.16 -1.02 1.22
N GLU A 93 -11.11 -0.18 0.86
CA GLU A 93 -11.36 1.10 1.51
C GLU A 93 -12.70 1.03 2.21
N ILE A 94 -12.73 1.40 3.48
CA ILE A 94 -13.94 1.61 4.26
C ILE A 94 -14.14 3.12 4.38
N ASN A 95 -15.20 3.64 3.77
CA ASN A 95 -15.55 5.03 3.87
C ASN A 95 -16.89 5.18 4.62
N VAL A 96 -17.35 6.41 4.80
CA VAL A 96 -18.54 6.74 5.59
C VAL A 96 -19.82 6.26 4.91
N ASP A 97 -19.88 6.27 3.59
CA ASP A 97 -21.05 5.94 2.78
C ASP A 97 -20.84 4.83 1.75
N TYR A 98 -19.60 4.33 1.63
CA TYR A 98 -19.27 3.23 0.74
C TYR A 98 -18.15 2.34 1.27
N VAL A 99 -18.03 1.16 0.67
CA VAL A 99 -16.84 0.31 0.74
C VAL A 99 -16.40 -0.04 -0.68
N THR A 100 -15.10 0.08 -0.93
CA THR A 100 -14.48 -0.28 -2.21
C THR A 100 -13.52 -1.45 -2.02
N ALA A 101 -13.49 -2.37 -2.97
CA ALA A 101 -12.47 -3.42 -3.02
C ALA A 101 -11.84 -3.45 -4.41
N VAL A 102 -10.53 -3.58 -4.44
CA VAL A 102 -9.75 -3.73 -5.66
C VAL A 102 -8.83 -4.94 -5.54
N ALA A 103 -8.55 -5.60 -6.65
CA ALA A 103 -7.44 -6.53 -6.75
C ALA A 103 -6.54 -6.07 -7.89
N VAL A 104 -5.23 -6.09 -7.64
CA VAL A 104 -4.20 -5.73 -8.62
C VAL A 104 -3.17 -6.83 -8.70
N ASP A 105 -2.54 -6.98 -9.87
CA ASP A 105 -1.41 -7.89 -10.03
C ASP A 105 -0.06 -7.22 -9.71
N LEU A 106 1.06 -7.94 -9.86
CA LEU A 106 2.40 -7.39 -9.62
C LEU A 106 2.80 -6.27 -10.58
N SER A 107 2.20 -6.21 -11.77
CA SER A 107 2.45 -5.14 -12.74
C SER A 107 1.65 -3.87 -12.44
N GLY A 108 0.70 -3.94 -11.51
CA GLY A 108 -0.23 -2.88 -11.17
C GLY A 108 -1.50 -2.89 -12.02
N GLU A 109 -1.71 -3.91 -12.85
CA GLU A 109 -2.94 -4.07 -13.62
C GLU A 109 -4.10 -4.39 -12.67
N ARG A 110 -5.22 -3.69 -12.88
CA ARG A 110 -6.42 -3.88 -12.08
C ARG A 110 -7.23 -5.08 -12.55
N LEU A 111 -7.20 -6.15 -11.76
CA LEU A 111 -7.92 -7.41 -12.00
C LEU A 111 -9.40 -7.32 -11.65
N LEU A 112 -9.71 -6.55 -10.60
CA LEU A 112 -11.05 -6.38 -10.08
C LEU A 112 -11.19 -4.98 -9.49
N SER A 113 -12.35 -4.36 -9.70
CA SER A 113 -12.78 -3.19 -8.94
C SER A 113 -14.26 -3.33 -8.63
N TRP A 114 -14.61 -3.07 -7.38
CA TRP A 114 -15.97 -3.19 -6.90
C TRP A 114 -16.23 -2.15 -5.81
N ARG A 115 -17.35 -1.44 -5.90
CA ARG A 115 -17.79 -0.42 -4.95
C ARG A 115 -19.27 -0.60 -4.68
N ARG A 116 -19.67 -0.44 -3.43
CA ARG A 116 -21.09 -0.41 -3.07
C ARG A 116 -21.32 0.56 -1.91
N SER A 117 -22.57 0.99 -1.79
CA SER A 117 -23.04 1.74 -0.64
C SER A 117 -22.84 0.93 0.65
N PHE A 118 -22.39 1.61 1.68
CA PHE A 118 -22.10 1.07 3.01
C PHE A 118 -22.37 2.16 4.04
N PRO A 119 -23.28 1.96 5.00
CA PRO A 119 -23.64 3.02 5.98
C PRO A 119 -22.58 3.09 7.09
N GLY A 120 -21.33 3.44 6.73
CA GLY A 120 -20.18 3.45 7.63
C GLY A 120 -20.37 4.30 8.88
N ALA A 121 -21.00 5.46 8.73
CA ALA A 121 -21.27 6.38 9.84
C ALA A 121 -22.11 5.76 10.98
N THR A 122 -22.91 4.75 10.69
CA THR A 122 -23.79 4.06 11.66
C THR A 122 -23.41 2.62 11.91
N THR A 123 -22.35 2.13 11.24
CA THR A 123 -21.90 0.73 11.30
C THR A 123 -20.81 0.58 12.36
N THR A 124 -20.96 -0.37 13.27
CA THR A 124 -19.90 -0.68 14.25
C THR A 124 -18.69 -1.30 13.58
N ALA A 125 -17.51 -1.19 14.21
CA ALA A 125 -16.29 -1.80 13.69
C ALA A 125 -16.46 -3.32 13.47
N ALA A 126 -17.13 -4.03 14.37
CA ALA A 126 -17.40 -5.46 14.24
C ALA A 126 -18.28 -5.80 13.02
N GLN A 127 -19.28 -4.99 12.73
CA GLN A 127 -20.13 -5.16 11.54
C GLN A 127 -19.34 -4.85 10.24
N ALA A 128 -18.46 -3.84 10.29
CA ALA A 128 -17.56 -3.53 9.18
C ALA A 128 -16.60 -4.69 8.91
N VAL A 129 -15.97 -5.26 9.96
CA VAL A 129 -15.15 -6.48 9.86
C VAL A 129 -15.89 -7.60 9.17
N ALA A 130 -17.12 -7.91 9.58
CA ALA A 130 -17.91 -8.97 8.97
C ALA A 130 -18.17 -8.71 7.47
N THR A 131 -18.49 -7.45 7.12
CA THR A 131 -18.73 -7.03 5.74
C THR A 131 -17.47 -7.16 4.89
N VAL A 132 -16.35 -6.59 5.36
CA VAL A 132 -15.05 -6.63 4.66
C VAL A 132 -14.59 -8.08 4.50
N ALA A 133 -14.66 -8.89 5.55
CA ALA A 133 -14.27 -10.30 5.46
C ALA A 133 -15.10 -11.07 4.43
N ALA A 134 -16.40 -10.79 4.31
CA ALA A 134 -17.24 -11.42 3.29
C ALA A 134 -16.81 -11.00 1.86
N ILE A 135 -16.46 -9.73 1.67
CA ILE A 135 -15.96 -9.21 0.39
C ILE A 135 -14.62 -9.86 0.05
N VAL A 136 -13.66 -9.81 0.99
CA VAL A 136 -12.31 -10.34 0.79
C VAL A 136 -12.37 -11.83 0.45
N ARG A 137 -13.18 -12.64 1.16
CA ARG A 137 -13.37 -14.06 0.81
C ARG A 137 -13.85 -14.27 -0.63
N ARG A 138 -14.76 -13.42 -1.14
CA ARG A 138 -15.20 -13.50 -2.54
C ARG A 138 -14.07 -13.16 -3.51
N VAL A 139 -13.29 -12.13 -3.20
CA VAL A 139 -12.14 -11.74 -4.03
C VAL A 139 -11.09 -12.84 -4.02
N VAL A 140 -10.72 -13.38 -2.84
CA VAL A 140 -9.77 -14.50 -2.72
C VAL A 140 -10.22 -15.69 -3.52
N ASN A 141 -11.50 -16.12 -3.38
CA ASN A 141 -12.04 -17.24 -4.14
C ASN A 141 -11.98 -17.01 -5.66
N ARG A 142 -12.16 -15.78 -6.11
CA ARG A 142 -12.02 -15.44 -7.52
C ARG A 142 -10.57 -15.52 -7.96
N MET A 143 -9.63 -14.94 -7.21
CA MET A 143 -8.19 -15.01 -7.51
C MET A 143 -7.71 -16.48 -7.55
N THR A 144 -8.14 -17.30 -6.61
CA THR A 144 -7.83 -18.75 -6.60
C THR A 144 -8.35 -19.46 -7.84
N LYS A 145 -9.58 -19.16 -8.30
CA LYS A 145 -10.11 -19.73 -9.56
C LYS A 145 -9.35 -19.30 -10.80
N GLU A 146 -8.73 -18.13 -10.76
CA GLU A 146 -7.85 -17.58 -11.80
C GLU A 146 -6.39 -18.02 -11.61
N GLU A 147 -6.15 -19.02 -10.73
CA GLU A 147 -4.82 -19.57 -10.39
C GLU A 147 -3.82 -18.52 -9.89
N ARG A 148 -4.33 -17.49 -9.20
CA ARG A 148 -3.54 -16.42 -8.60
C ARG A 148 -3.41 -16.60 -7.10
N GLN A 149 -2.18 -16.47 -6.59
CA GLN A 149 -1.91 -16.42 -5.16
C GLN A 149 -2.10 -14.99 -4.63
N VAL A 150 -2.89 -14.84 -3.57
CA VAL A 150 -3.03 -13.54 -2.89
C VAL A 150 -1.81 -13.31 -1.99
N LEU A 151 -1.13 -12.19 -2.19
CA LEU A 151 0.07 -11.79 -1.44
C LEU A 151 -0.23 -11.01 -0.17
N GLY A 152 -1.39 -10.36 -0.10
CA GLY A 152 -1.75 -9.54 1.05
C GLY A 152 -3.07 -8.79 0.87
N LEU A 153 -3.57 -8.31 2.01
CA LEU A 153 -4.72 -7.41 2.12
C LEU A 153 -4.28 -6.11 2.80
N ALA A 154 -4.54 -4.98 2.15
CA ALA A 154 -4.45 -3.66 2.76
C ALA A 154 -5.85 -3.06 2.92
N VAL A 155 -6.16 -2.52 4.10
CA VAL A 155 -7.44 -1.86 4.37
C VAL A 155 -7.19 -0.40 4.75
N GLY A 156 -7.75 0.51 3.97
CA GLY A 156 -7.76 1.95 4.24
C GLY A 156 -8.99 2.35 5.02
N VAL A 157 -8.81 3.17 6.05
CA VAL A 157 -9.91 3.75 6.84
C VAL A 157 -9.64 5.23 7.12
N PRO A 158 -10.67 6.09 7.17
CA PRO A 158 -10.52 7.48 7.60
C PRO A 158 -10.31 7.52 9.11
N GLY A 159 -9.20 8.11 9.56
CA GLY A 159 -8.91 8.30 10.98
C GLY A 159 -7.48 7.97 11.39
N LEU A 160 -7.21 8.05 12.69
CA LEU A 160 -5.89 7.74 13.26
C LEU A 160 -5.69 6.24 13.39
N VAL A 161 -4.72 5.71 12.66
CA VAL A 161 -4.37 4.28 12.68
C VAL A 161 -2.96 4.12 13.25
N GLY A 162 -2.84 3.30 14.29
CA GLY A 162 -1.56 2.95 14.88
C GLY A 162 -0.74 2.02 14.01
N ALA A 163 0.55 1.92 14.28
CA ALA A 163 1.46 1.03 13.56
C ALA A 163 1.09 -0.46 13.69
N ASP A 164 0.29 -0.81 14.68
CA ASP A 164 -0.28 -2.14 14.94
C ASP A 164 -1.57 -2.42 14.13
N GLY A 165 -2.04 -1.45 13.34
CA GLY A 165 -3.30 -1.55 12.59
C GLY A 165 -4.56 -1.34 13.44
N THR A 166 -4.41 -0.87 14.68
CA THR A 166 -5.54 -0.47 15.53
C THR A 166 -6.04 0.92 15.08
N VAL A 167 -7.33 1.03 14.83
CA VAL A 167 -8.00 2.32 14.59
C VAL A 167 -8.21 3.00 15.95
N ARG A 168 -7.35 3.94 16.31
CA ARG A 168 -7.41 4.65 17.59
C ARG A 168 -8.64 5.55 17.68
N ILE A 169 -8.89 6.29 16.61
CA ILE A 169 -10.08 7.12 16.49
C ILE A 169 -10.42 7.34 15.02
N ALA A 170 -11.66 7.09 14.65
CA ALA A 170 -12.25 7.43 13.36
C ALA A 170 -13.57 8.19 13.61
N PRO A 171 -13.54 9.52 13.80
CA PRO A 171 -14.72 10.29 14.23
C PRO A 171 -15.89 10.17 13.27
N ASN A 172 -15.60 10.10 11.96
CA ASN A 172 -16.61 10.01 10.90
C ASN A 172 -17.28 8.62 10.83
N LEU A 173 -16.63 7.58 11.38
CA LEU A 173 -17.17 6.22 11.51
C LEU A 173 -17.72 5.93 12.92
N GLY A 174 -17.48 6.83 13.87
CA GLY A 174 -17.84 6.62 15.28
C GLY A 174 -17.01 5.53 15.99
N TRP A 175 -15.83 5.17 15.46
CA TRP A 175 -15.00 4.12 16.03
C TRP A 175 -13.90 4.67 16.93
N ARG A 176 -13.61 3.90 17.99
CA ARG A 176 -12.53 4.20 18.92
C ARG A 176 -11.88 2.89 19.39
N ASP A 177 -10.56 2.86 19.38
CA ASP A 177 -9.72 1.74 19.84
C ASP A 177 -10.15 0.38 19.27
N ALA A 178 -10.47 0.34 17.95
CA ALA A 178 -10.88 -0.86 17.25
C ALA A 178 -9.67 -1.62 16.69
N ASP A 179 -9.44 -2.86 17.14
CA ASP A 179 -8.41 -3.77 16.60
C ASP A 179 -8.85 -4.32 15.24
N LEU A 180 -8.93 -3.45 14.24
CA LEU A 180 -9.43 -3.81 12.91
C LEU A 180 -8.55 -4.87 12.24
N CYS A 181 -7.23 -4.78 12.41
CA CYS A 181 -6.27 -5.72 11.82
C CYS A 181 -6.44 -7.12 12.42
N GLY A 182 -6.43 -7.24 13.75
CA GLY A 182 -6.59 -8.52 14.44
C GLY A 182 -7.95 -9.15 14.21
N ASP A 183 -9.03 -8.35 14.24
CA ASP A 183 -10.37 -8.85 14.03
C ASP A 183 -10.63 -9.30 12.58
N LEU A 184 -10.05 -8.61 11.58
CA LEU A 184 -10.08 -9.06 10.19
C LEU A 184 -9.30 -10.36 9.99
N THR A 185 -8.11 -10.48 10.57
CA THR A 185 -7.31 -11.70 10.51
C THR A 185 -8.09 -12.90 11.06
N LYS A 186 -8.72 -12.75 12.24
CA LYS A 186 -9.59 -13.77 12.84
C LYS A 186 -10.80 -14.09 11.97
N ALA A 187 -11.49 -13.06 11.47
CA ALA A 187 -12.68 -13.23 10.62
C ALA A 187 -12.34 -13.93 9.30
N LEU A 188 -11.14 -13.74 8.78
CA LEU A 188 -10.62 -14.42 7.58
C LEU A 188 -10.08 -15.83 7.87
N ARG A 189 -9.99 -16.24 9.16
CA ARG A 189 -9.50 -17.56 9.62
C ARG A 189 -8.04 -17.79 9.24
N ASP A 190 -7.17 -16.85 9.60
CA ASP A 190 -5.74 -16.87 9.27
C ASP A 190 -5.50 -17.14 7.77
N PRO A 191 -5.67 -16.13 6.92
CA PRO A 191 -5.81 -16.33 5.48
C PRO A 191 -4.53 -16.77 4.76
N GLY A 192 -3.40 -16.94 5.48
CA GLY A 192 -2.11 -17.32 4.91
C GLY A 192 -1.37 -16.17 4.19
N PHE A 193 -1.87 -14.96 4.30
CA PHE A 193 -1.24 -13.74 3.81
C PHE A 193 -1.40 -12.59 4.83
N PRO A 194 -0.49 -11.61 4.84
CA PRO A 194 -0.55 -10.49 5.78
C PRO A 194 -1.82 -9.63 5.56
N VAL A 195 -2.40 -9.18 6.67
CA VAL A 195 -3.45 -8.18 6.72
C VAL A 195 -2.86 -6.91 7.31
N GLN A 196 -3.06 -5.79 6.65
CA GLN A 196 -2.59 -4.47 7.10
C GLN A 196 -3.74 -3.47 7.08
N VAL A 197 -3.76 -2.59 8.06
CA VAL A 197 -4.69 -1.47 8.14
C VAL A 197 -3.89 -0.18 8.25
N ASP A 198 -4.26 0.83 7.48
CA ASP A 198 -3.61 2.14 7.52
C ASP A 198 -4.66 3.24 7.26
N ASN A 199 -4.28 4.47 7.51
CA ASN A 199 -5.07 5.63 7.13
C ASN A 199 -5.22 5.71 5.60
N ASP A 200 -6.41 6.07 5.13
CA ASP A 200 -6.76 6.14 3.70
C ASP A 200 -5.89 7.15 2.91
N ALA A 201 -5.63 8.34 3.47
CA ALA A 201 -4.76 9.34 2.84
C ALA A 201 -3.30 8.87 2.76
N ASN A 202 -2.82 8.11 3.75
CA ASN A 202 -1.50 7.48 3.71
C ASN A 202 -1.39 6.47 2.57
N LEU A 203 -2.40 5.62 2.40
CA LEU A 203 -2.43 4.64 1.31
C LEU A 203 -2.56 5.31 -0.05
N ALA A 204 -3.36 6.37 -0.16
CA ALA A 204 -3.49 7.16 -1.37
C ALA A 204 -2.17 7.87 -1.74
N ALA A 205 -1.46 8.44 -0.77
CA ALA A 205 -0.12 9.02 -0.97
C ALA A 205 0.89 7.98 -1.49
N LEU A 206 0.86 6.77 -0.94
CA LEU A 206 1.69 5.66 -1.42
C LEU A 206 1.32 5.25 -2.86
N ALA A 207 0.03 5.20 -3.18
CA ALA A 207 -0.44 4.86 -4.52
C ALA A 207 0.00 5.92 -5.53
N GLU A 208 -0.18 7.21 -5.24
CA GLU A 208 0.29 8.30 -6.10
C GLU A 208 1.80 8.30 -6.28
N HIS A 209 2.56 8.12 -5.18
CA HIS A 209 4.02 8.04 -5.23
C HIS A 209 4.54 6.86 -6.05
N ARG A 210 3.80 5.73 -6.09
CA ARG A 210 4.24 4.50 -6.78
C ARG A 210 3.74 4.38 -8.20
N PHE A 211 2.52 4.82 -8.47
CA PHE A 211 1.78 4.55 -9.70
C PHE A 211 1.14 5.80 -10.31
N GLY A 212 1.15 6.92 -9.59
CA GLY A 212 0.51 8.15 -10.02
C GLY A 212 1.33 8.95 -11.03
N SER A 213 0.81 10.13 -11.37
CA SER A 213 1.43 11.05 -12.34
C SER A 213 2.81 11.58 -11.92
N ARG A 214 3.13 11.48 -10.64
CA ARG A 214 4.40 11.91 -10.02
C ARG A 214 5.17 10.73 -9.43
N ALA A 215 5.00 9.53 -9.99
CA ALA A 215 5.69 8.33 -9.52
C ALA A 215 7.21 8.56 -9.48
N GLY A 216 7.85 8.09 -8.38
CA GLY A 216 9.28 8.23 -8.16
C GLY A 216 9.75 9.59 -7.63
N THR A 217 8.86 10.58 -7.44
CA THR A 217 9.21 11.86 -6.81
C THR A 217 9.68 11.61 -5.36
N ALA A 218 10.86 12.13 -4.98
CA ALA A 218 11.40 11.91 -3.64
C ALA A 218 10.52 12.48 -2.53
N ASN A 219 9.88 13.63 -2.78
CA ASN A 219 9.05 14.32 -1.82
C ASN A 219 7.67 14.59 -2.43
N LEU A 220 6.62 14.16 -1.74
CA LEU A 220 5.23 14.30 -2.16
C LEU A 220 4.36 14.59 -0.93
N VAL A 221 3.47 15.54 -1.04
CA VAL A 221 2.32 15.71 -0.13
C VAL A 221 1.07 15.45 -0.93
N TYR A 222 0.35 14.41 -0.57
CA TYR A 222 -0.96 14.09 -1.11
C TYR A 222 -2.03 14.69 -0.21
N LEU A 223 -2.95 15.44 -0.78
CA LEU A 223 -4.08 16.03 -0.06
C LEU A 223 -5.37 15.39 -0.58
N THR A 224 -6.23 15.02 0.33
CA THR A 224 -7.58 14.55 0.03
C THR A 224 -8.60 15.35 0.79
N GLY A 225 -9.71 15.69 0.12
CA GLY A 225 -10.86 16.38 0.69
C GLY A 225 -12.13 15.67 0.26
N GLU A 226 -12.67 14.86 1.14
CA GLU A 226 -14.00 14.26 1.02
C GLU A 226 -14.86 14.75 2.21
N ILE A 227 -15.36 13.84 3.04
CA ILE A 227 -16.09 14.21 4.28
C ILE A 227 -15.13 14.89 5.27
N GLY A 228 -13.87 14.39 5.33
CA GLY A 228 -12.78 14.99 6.08
C GLY A 228 -11.69 15.56 5.18
N VAL A 229 -10.69 16.21 5.78
CA VAL A 229 -9.47 16.65 5.12
C VAL A 229 -8.30 15.85 5.64
N GLY A 230 -7.66 15.10 4.78
CA GLY A 230 -6.51 14.25 5.11
C GLY A 230 -5.28 14.57 4.27
N ALA A 231 -4.12 14.13 4.73
CA ALA A 231 -2.90 14.14 3.94
C ALA A 231 -2.03 12.93 4.20
N GLY A 232 -1.33 12.50 3.16
CA GLY A 232 -0.21 11.58 3.27
C GLY A 232 1.07 12.26 2.83
N VAL A 233 2.16 12.10 3.59
CA VAL A 233 3.43 12.78 3.38
C VAL A 233 4.51 11.76 3.06
N VAL A 234 5.12 11.88 1.88
CA VAL A 234 6.30 11.10 1.47
C VAL A 234 7.51 12.03 1.48
N LEU A 235 8.57 11.66 2.19
CA LEU A 235 9.87 12.35 2.19
C LEU A 235 10.96 11.33 1.95
N ASP A 236 11.89 11.65 1.06
CA ASP A 236 12.98 10.77 0.63
C ASP A 236 12.46 9.39 0.15
N GLY A 237 11.36 9.40 -0.59
CA GLY A 237 10.72 8.19 -1.11
C GLY A 237 10.03 7.30 -0.06
N ARG A 238 9.84 7.79 1.16
CA ARG A 238 9.24 7.04 2.28
C ARG A 238 8.06 7.78 2.89
N LEU A 239 6.98 7.06 3.11
CA LEU A 239 5.83 7.59 3.83
C LEU A 239 6.23 7.95 5.28
N ARG A 240 5.87 9.16 5.70
CA ARG A 240 6.16 9.71 7.03
C ARG A 240 4.92 9.61 7.90
N ARG A 241 4.87 8.59 8.74
CA ARG A 241 3.76 8.36 9.68
C ARG A 241 3.91 9.11 11.01
N GLY A 242 5.05 9.79 11.24
CA GLY A 242 5.37 10.34 12.55
C GLY A 242 5.71 9.27 13.58
N GLY A 243 6.06 9.68 14.80
CA GLY A 243 6.55 8.77 15.85
C GLY A 243 5.51 7.78 16.38
N GLN A 244 4.23 8.12 16.29
CA GLN A 244 3.11 7.28 16.75
C GLN A 244 2.16 6.83 15.62
N GLY A 245 2.50 7.11 14.37
CA GLY A 245 1.67 6.74 13.23
C GLY A 245 0.70 7.82 12.74
N TYR A 246 0.66 9.00 13.37
CA TYR A 246 -0.34 10.05 13.13
C TYR A 246 0.19 11.23 12.28
N GLY A 247 1.24 11.02 11.50
CA GLY A 247 1.75 12.03 10.57
C GLY A 247 0.76 12.29 9.43
N GLY A 248 0.58 13.59 9.08
CA GLY A 248 -0.31 13.94 7.96
C GLY A 248 -1.71 14.43 8.38
N GLU A 249 -2.00 14.54 9.67
CA GLU A 249 -3.29 14.99 10.21
C GLU A 249 -3.52 16.52 10.03
N ILE A 250 -3.33 17.01 8.82
CA ILE A 250 -3.44 18.45 8.50
C ILE A 250 -4.85 18.97 8.61
N GLY A 251 -5.87 18.14 8.40
CA GLY A 251 -7.28 18.50 8.57
C GLY A 251 -7.59 19.02 9.97
N HIS A 252 -6.74 18.67 10.93
CA HIS A 252 -6.89 19.10 12.32
C HIS A 252 -5.94 20.22 12.74
N ILE A 253 -5.25 20.88 11.80
CA ILE A 253 -4.56 22.14 12.08
C ILE A 253 -5.63 23.20 12.44
N GLN A 254 -5.47 23.83 13.60
CA GLN A 254 -6.37 24.88 14.04
C GLN A 254 -6.10 26.19 13.29
N LEU A 255 -7.02 26.61 12.45
CA LEU A 255 -6.94 27.87 11.70
C LEU A 255 -7.57 29.03 12.44
N ASP A 256 -8.66 28.77 13.16
CA ASP A 256 -9.42 29.77 13.93
C ASP A 256 -9.80 29.21 15.31
N PRO A 257 -9.18 29.69 16.41
CA PRO A 257 -9.51 29.23 17.75
C PRO A 257 -10.97 29.49 18.18
N LEU A 258 -11.68 30.39 17.50
CA LEU A 258 -13.09 30.73 17.73
C LEU A 258 -14.02 30.20 16.62
N GLY A 259 -13.48 29.42 15.71
CA GLY A 259 -14.17 28.88 14.54
C GLY A 259 -15.13 27.72 14.87
N ALA A 260 -15.71 27.14 13.82
CA ALA A 260 -16.66 26.05 13.93
C ALA A 260 -16.09 24.83 14.69
N GLU A 261 -16.96 24.12 15.39
CA GLU A 261 -16.62 22.90 16.09
C GLU A 261 -16.28 21.78 15.08
N CYS A 262 -15.12 21.15 15.25
CA CYS A 262 -14.70 20.00 14.49
C CYS A 262 -15.17 18.71 15.19
N ARG A 263 -15.47 17.67 14.42
CA ARG A 263 -15.83 16.33 14.95
C ARG A 263 -14.75 15.71 15.84
N CYS A 264 -13.52 16.20 15.79
CA CYS A 264 -12.45 15.78 16.71
C CYS A 264 -12.58 16.42 18.11
N GLY A 265 -13.57 17.29 18.33
CA GLY A 265 -13.83 18.01 19.61
C GLY A 265 -13.07 19.33 19.76
N ARG A 266 -12.26 19.76 18.78
CA ARG A 266 -11.57 21.06 18.77
C ARG A 266 -12.33 22.07 17.93
N LEU A 267 -12.06 23.37 18.13
CA LEU A 267 -12.63 24.46 17.36
C LEU A 267 -11.70 24.87 16.22
N GLY A 268 -12.29 25.25 15.07
CA GLY A 268 -11.61 25.92 13.96
C GLY A 268 -10.53 25.09 13.25
N CYS A 269 -10.65 23.78 13.24
CA CYS A 269 -9.80 22.93 12.42
C CYS A 269 -10.00 23.23 10.91
N LEU A 270 -8.95 23.02 10.09
CA LEU A 270 -9.03 23.13 8.64
C LEU A 270 -10.22 22.33 8.06
N GLU A 271 -10.45 21.12 8.56
CA GLU A 271 -11.57 20.26 8.14
C GLU A 271 -12.94 20.91 8.42
N ALA A 272 -13.08 21.60 9.57
CA ALA A 272 -14.32 22.30 9.90
C ALA A 272 -14.59 23.53 9.04
N VAL A 273 -13.56 24.06 8.37
CA VAL A 273 -13.64 25.26 7.50
C VAL A 273 -13.67 24.90 6.02
N ALA A 274 -12.96 23.86 5.60
CA ALA A 274 -12.73 23.49 4.20
C ALA A 274 -13.19 22.07 3.84
N GLY A 275 -13.73 21.31 4.77
CA GLY A 275 -14.37 20.02 4.47
C GLY A 275 -15.66 20.21 3.66
N ILE A 276 -16.10 19.16 2.95
CA ILE A 276 -17.31 19.23 2.11
C ILE A 276 -18.52 19.78 2.87
N GLY A 277 -18.70 19.39 4.14
CA GLY A 277 -19.80 19.87 4.97
C GLY A 277 -19.74 21.35 5.35
N ALA A 278 -18.61 22.02 5.14
CA ALA A 278 -18.44 23.46 5.37
C ALA A 278 -18.58 24.28 4.08
N VAL A 279 -18.41 23.63 2.91
CA VAL A 279 -18.43 24.30 1.59
C VAL A 279 -19.80 24.19 0.92
N LEU A 280 -20.62 23.21 1.28
CA LEU A 280 -22.00 23.00 0.81
C LEU A 280 -23.01 23.58 1.80
#